data_c13831bee27ac1e3803a41590aeec12d
#
_entry.id   c13831bee27ac1e3803a41590aeec12d
#
_cell.length_a   1.000
_cell.length_b   1.000
_cell.length_c   1.000
_cell.angle_alpha   90.00
_cell.angle_beta   90.00
_cell.angle_gamma   90.00
#
_symmetry.space_group_name_H-M   'P 1'
#
loop_
_entity.id
_entity.type
_entity.pdbx_description
1 polymer ?
#
loop_
_entity_poly.entity_id
_entity_poly.type
_entity_poly.pdbx_seq_one_letter_code
_entity_poly.pdbx_strand_id
1 'polypeptide(L)'
;PQTALTFIQFGFIRELRDAMDRWRGPHPLHLSLSYGLVSGPCRSAAYNLLIAGTYAHHGRASPGDFTIERFWRTKVVPGLAWSVLRDSGSVGGGIVVAPLVVPRDASPPVKFLGGLGCGACCGLATQLFHNAALTAGRMAEAGKRCTTLEAMRLCIKEHGASALYVNYPYRV
;
A
#
# COMPACT_ATOMS: atom_id res chain seq x y z
N PRO A 1 -4.29 -14.42 -5.26
CA PRO A 1 -5.10 -13.19 -5.27
C PRO A 1 -4.24 -11.92 -5.25
N GLN A 2 -3.21 -11.87 -4.41
CA GLN A 2 -2.35 -10.69 -4.26
C GLN A 2 -1.60 -10.35 -5.55
N THR A 3 -1.08 -11.34 -6.25
CA THR A 3 -0.38 -11.17 -7.53
C THR A 3 -1.30 -10.55 -8.60
N ALA A 4 -2.54 -11.04 -8.72
CA ALA A 4 -3.51 -10.50 -9.67
C ALA A 4 -3.86 -9.03 -9.36
N LEU A 5 -4.05 -8.68 -8.07
CA LEU A 5 -4.26 -7.30 -7.64
C LEU A 5 -3.09 -6.40 -7.98
N THR A 6 -1.87 -6.91 -7.81
CA THR A 6 -0.65 -6.17 -8.16
C THR A 6 -0.60 -5.89 -9.66
N PHE A 7 -0.91 -6.87 -10.52
CA PHE A 7 -0.99 -6.65 -11.97
C PHE A 7 -2.06 -5.63 -12.35
N ILE A 8 -3.26 -5.73 -11.78
CA ILE A 8 -4.34 -4.75 -12.01
C ILE A 8 -3.89 -3.35 -11.54
N GLN A 9 -3.21 -3.26 -10.41
CA GLN A 9 -2.68 -2.00 -9.90
C GLN A 9 -1.66 -1.39 -10.85
N PHE A 10 -0.71 -2.17 -11.36
CA PHE A 10 0.28 -1.66 -12.33
C PHE A 10 -0.37 -1.26 -13.65
N GLY A 11 -1.34 -2.01 -14.13
CA GLY A 11 -2.13 -1.63 -15.31
C GLY A 11 -2.85 -0.30 -15.10
N PHE A 12 -3.55 -0.15 -13.98
CA PHE A 12 -4.24 1.08 -13.62
C PHE A 12 -3.28 2.28 -13.48
N ILE A 13 -2.13 2.09 -12.83
CA ILE A 13 -1.10 3.13 -12.69
C ILE A 13 -0.58 3.55 -14.07
N ARG A 14 -0.33 2.61 -14.96
CA ARG A 14 0.11 2.90 -16.33
C ARG A 14 -0.92 3.73 -17.08
N GLU A 15 -2.18 3.32 -17.10
CA GLU A 15 -3.24 4.05 -17.77
C GLU A 15 -3.45 5.46 -17.19
N LEU A 16 -3.40 5.57 -15.86
CA LEU A 16 -3.50 6.86 -15.18
C LEU A 16 -2.32 7.77 -15.53
N ARG A 17 -1.11 7.23 -15.57
CA ARG A 17 0.09 7.95 -16.02
C ARG A 17 -0.08 8.45 -17.44
N ASP A 18 -0.43 7.55 -18.37
CA ASP A 18 -0.59 7.91 -19.78
C ASP A 18 -1.71 8.95 -20.00
N ALA A 19 -2.76 8.91 -19.18
CA ALA A 19 -3.80 9.93 -19.17
C ALA A 19 -3.31 11.28 -18.65
N MET A 20 -2.51 11.29 -17.58
CA MET A 20 -1.99 12.52 -16.98
C MET A 20 -0.88 13.13 -17.81
N ASP A 21 -0.01 12.33 -18.45
CA ASP A 21 1.01 12.80 -19.38
C ASP A 21 0.40 13.47 -20.61
N ARG A 22 -0.74 12.98 -21.09
CA ARG A 22 -1.52 13.62 -22.15
C ARG A 22 -2.14 14.95 -21.70
N TRP A 23 -2.45 15.09 -20.42
CA TRP A 23 -3.19 16.26 -19.90
C TRP A 23 -2.28 17.40 -19.44
N ARG A 24 -1.11 17.12 -18.88
CA ARG A 24 -0.25 18.12 -18.22
C ARG A 24 1.24 18.05 -18.55
N GLY A 25 1.66 17.10 -19.36
CA GLY A 25 3.09 16.85 -19.60
C GLY A 25 3.80 16.17 -18.41
N PRO A 26 5.06 15.81 -18.56
CA PRO A 26 5.81 14.99 -17.59
C PRO A 26 6.14 15.79 -16.31
N HIS A 27 5.36 15.57 -15.25
CA HIS A 27 5.64 16.08 -13.90
C HIS A 27 5.75 14.93 -12.90
N PRO A 28 6.92 14.31 -12.72
CA PRO A 28 7.10 13.04 -12.02
C PRO A 28 6.65 13.06 -10.56
N LEU A 29 6.91 14.13 -9.82
CA LEU A 29 6.54 14.22 -8.39
C LEU A 29 5.03 14.32 -8.17
N HIS A 30 4.34 15.14 -8.93
CA HIS A 30 2.89 15.30 -8.84
C HIS A 30 2.16 14.02 -9.22
N LEU A 31 2.66 13.34 -10.24
CA LEU A 31 2.14 12.06 -10.70
C LEU A 31 2.23 11.02 -9.59
N SER A 32 3.39 10.87 -8.99
CA SER A 32 3.65 9.89 -7.95
C SER A 32 2.75 10.08 -6.73
N LEU A 33 2.61 11.31 -6.24
CA LEU A 33 1.72 11.63 -5.13
C LEU A 33 0.25 11.36 -5.49
N SER A 34 -0.18 11.77 -6.69
CA SER A 34 -1.53 11.53 -7.16
C SER A 34 -1.83 10.03 -7.29
N TYR A 35 -0.87 9.23 -7.77
CA TYR A 35 -1.02 7.78 -7.84
C TYR A 35 -1.16 7.14 -6.47
N GLY A 36 -0.33 7.55 -5.52
CA GLY A 36 -0.42 7.03 -4.16
C GLY A 36 -1.74 7.38 -3.49
N LEU A 37 -2.20 8.62 -3.65
CA LEU A 37 -3.46 9.10 -3.09
C LEU A 37 -4.69 8.37 -3.66
N VAL A 38 -4.68 8.00 -4.94
CA VAL A 38 -5.79 7.29 -5.57
C VAL A 38 -5.63 5.78 -5.41
N SER A 39 -4.45 5.23 -5.69
CA SER A 39 -4.22 3.79 -5.68
C SER A 39 -4.22 3.19 -4.27
N GLY A 40 -3.75 3.93 -3.27
CA GLY A 40 -3.67 3.47 -1.89
C GLY A 40 -5.01 3.06 -1.31
N PRO A 41 -6.02 3.95 -1.27
CA PRO A 41 -7.36 3.63 -0.80
C PRO A 41 -8.03 2.53 -1.62
N CYS A 42 -7.96 2.60 -2.95
CA CYS A 42 -8.55 1.59 -3.84
C CYS A 42 -7.94 0.20 -3.62
N ARG A 43 -6.61 0.12 -3.54
CA ARG A 43 -5.91 -1.12 -3.26
C ARG A 43 -6.24 -1.67 -1.88
N SER A 44 -6.24 -0.83 -0.86
CA SER A 44 -6.57 -1.23 0.51
C SER A 44 -7.98 -1.79 0.60
N ALA A 45 -8.95 -1.13 -0.01
CA ALA A 45 -10.34 -1.58 -0.07
C ALA A 45 -10.46 -2.91 -0.84
N ALA A 46 -9.89 -3.01 -2.04
CA ALA A 46 -9.93 -4.21 -2.87
C ALA A 46 -9.25 -5.41 -2.19
N TYR A 47 -8.09 -5.21 -1.59
CA TYR A 47 -7.36 -6.25 -0.86
C TYR A 47 -8.17 -6.78 0.33
N ASN A 48 -8.74 -5.89 1.12
CA ASN A 48 -9.52 -6.28 2.28
C ASN A 48 -10.83 -6.97 1.89
N LEU A 49 -11.47 -6.55 0.79
CA LEU A 49 -12.65 -7.23 0.23
C LEU A 49 -12.31 -8.66 -0.22
N LEU A 50 -11.18 -8.85 -0.89
CA LEU A 50 -10.74 -10.17 -1.33
C LEU A 50 -10.40 -11.08 -0.15
N ILE A 51 -9.73 -10.56 0.86
CA ILE A 51 -9.46 -11.34 2.09
C ILE A 51 -10.77 -11.71 2.77
N ALA A 52 -11.68 -10.78 2.96
CA ALA A 52 -12.98 -11.06 3.56
C ALA A 52 -13.76 -12.12 2.78
N GLY A 53 -13.79 -12.00 1.44
CA GLY A 53 -14.40 -13.00 0.57
C GLY A 53 -13.73 -14.37 0.66
N THR A 54 -12.40 -14.41 0.75
CA THR A 54 -11.65 -15.66 0.92
C THR A 54 -11.96 -16.32 2.26
N TYR A 55 -12.01 -15.57 3.35
CA TYR A 55 -12.37 -16.12 4.66
C TYR A 55 -13.81 -16.62 4.71
N ALA A 56 -14.75 -15.90 4.09
CA ALA A 56 -16.13 -16.35 3.98
C ALA A 56 -16.25 -17.65 3.18
N HIS A 57 -15.53 -17.75 2.05
CA HIS A 57 -15.51 -18.95 1.22
C HIS A 57 -14.95 -20.17 1.96
N HIS A 58 -13.96 -19.98 2.83
CA HIS A 58 -13.37 -21.07 3.62
C HIS A 58 -14.12 -21.35 4.94
N GLY A 59 -15.32 -20.79 5.14
CA GLY A 59 -16.12 -21.01 6.34
C GLY A 59 -15.48 -20.50 7.63
N ARG A 60 -14.49 -19.62 7.53
CA ARG A 60 -13.77 -19.02 8.67
C ARG A 60 -14.43 -17.75 9.22
N ALA A 61 -15.45 -17.26 8.54
CA ALA A 61 -16.27 -16.15 8.97
C ALA A 61 -17.74 -16.55 8.85
N SER A 62 -18.56 -16.25 9.87
CA SER A 62 -20.00 -16.43 9.78
C SER A 62 -20.57 -15.51 8.70
N PRO A 63 -21.46 -15.99 7.82
CA PRO A 63 -22.08 -15.16 6.79
C PRO A 63 -22.81 -13.92 7.34
N GLY A 64 -23.28 -13.97 8.58
CA GLY A 64 -23.94 -12.84 9.26
C GLY A 64 -22.98 -11.77 9.79
N ASP A 65 -21.67 -12.04 9.83
CA ASP A 65 -20.68 -11.10 10.37
C ASP A 65 -20.19 -10.08 9.35
N PHE A 66 -20.47 -10.29 8.07
CA PHE A 66 -20.05 -9.38 7.00
C PHE A 66 -21.16 -8.37 6.70
N THR A 67 -21.01 -7.17 7.20
CA THR A 67 -21.76 -6.00 6.74
C THR A 67 -20.83 -5.01 6.11
N ILE A 68 -21.29 -4.30 5.07
CA ILE A 68 -20.51 -3.26 4.40
C ILE A 68 -20.06 -2.19 5.40
N GLU A 69 -20.93 -1.80 6.33
CA GLU A 69 -20.61 -0.84 7.36
C GLU A 69 -19.47 -1.33 8.27
N ARG A 70 -19.56 -2.55 8.78
CA ARG A 70 -18.52 -3.15 9.64
C ARG A 70 -17.20 -3.25 8.87
N PHE A 71 -17.24 -3.65 7.60
CA PHE A 71 -16.07 -3.73 6.74
C PHE A 71 -15.37 -2.36 6.61
N TRP A 72 -16.10 -1.30 6.29
CA TRP A 72 -15.54 0.03 6.20
C TRP A 72 -14.94 0.49 7.53
N ARG A 73 -15.67 0.30 8.63
CA ARG A 73 -15.27 0.74 9.97
C ARG A 73 -14.08 -0.01 10.55
N THR A 74 -13.87 -1.28 10.17
CA THR A 74 -12.81 -2.12 10.76
C THR A 74 -11.64 -2.37 9.83
N LYS A 75 -11.83 -2.35 8.52
CA LYS A 75 -10.80 -2.73 7.54
C LYS A 75 -10.30 -1.59 6.68
N VAL A 76 -11.14 -0.63 6.36
CA VAL A 76 -10.77 0.44 5.42
C VAL A 76 -10.41 1.72 6.14
N VAL A 77 -11.30 2.25 6.97
CA VAL A 77 -11.09 3.52 7.68
C VAL A 77 -9.91 3.48 8.65
N PRO A 78 -9.75 2.42 9.49
CA PRO A 78 -8.60 2.33 10.38
C PRO A 78 -7.30 2.21 9.58
N GLY A 79 -6.37 3.11 9.84
CA GLY A 79 -5.08 3.11 9.17
C GLY A 79 -5.06 3.60 7.72
N LEU A 80 -6.19 4.12 7.20
CA LEU A 80 -6.28 4.64 5.83
C LEU A 80 -5.20 5.67 5.52
N ALA A 81 -4.97 6.64 6.42
CA ALA A 81 -3.94 7.65 6.25
C ALA A 81 -2.54 7.02 6.12
N TRP A 82 -2.22 6.04 6.94
CA TRP A 82 -0.96 5.30 6.86
C TRP A 82 -0.85 4.46 5.60
N SER A 83 -1.95 3.85 5.16
CA SER A 83 -2.00 3.11 3.88
C SER A 83 -1.74 4.03 2.69
N VAL A 84 -2.31 5.23 2.69
CA VAL A 84 -2.07 6.25 1.67
C VAL A 84 -0.61 6.66 1.64
N LEU A 85 -0.02 7.01 2.80
CA LEU A 85 1.39 7.38 2.90
C LEU A 85 2.32 6.25 2.47
N ARG A 86 2.02 5.03 2.87
CA ARG A 86 2.75 3.83 2.45
C ARG A 86 2.75 3.67 0.93
N ASP A 87 1.58 3.72 0.31
CA ASP A 87 1.45 3.44 -1.13
C ASP A 87 1.98 4.61 -1.97
N SER A 88 1.79 5.85 -1.52
CA SER A 88 2.44 7.02 -2.14
C SER A 88 3.96 6.90 -2.11
N GLY A 89 4.54 6.49 -1.00
CA GLY A 89 5.98 6.32 -0.86
C GLY A 89 6.51 5.11 -1.63
N SER A 90 5.87 3.95 -1.55
CA SER A 90 6.36 2.72 -2.20
C SER A 90 6.18 2.74 -3.72
N VAL A 91 5.01 3.15 -4.20
CA VAL A 91 4.73 3.25 -5.64
C VAL A 91 5.44 4.47 -6.22
N GLY A 92 5.37 5.60 -5.53
CA GLY A 92 6.07 6.81 -5.90
C GLY A 92 7.59 6.63 -5.99
N GLY A 93 8.16 5.88 -5.06
CA GLY A 93 9.58 5.55 -5.07
C GLY A 93 9.99 4.76 -6.31
N GLY A 94 9.25 3.74 -6.68
CA GLY A 94 9.52 2.96 -7.89
C GLY A 94 9.38 3.77 -9.18
N ILE A 95 8.38 4.64 -9.25
CA ILE A 95 8.09 5.43 -10.46
C ILE A 95 9.00 6.67 -10.57
N VAL A 96 9.30 7.33 -9.45
CA VAL A 96 10.06 8.59 -9.43
C VAL A 96 11.54 8.35 -9.24
N VAL A 97 11.93 7.49 -8.29
CA VAL A 97 13.33 7.29 -7.93
C VAL A 97 14.06 6.44 -8.97
N ALA A 98 13.42 5.41 -9.51
CA ALA A 98 14.06 4.53 -10.48
C ALA A 98 14.56 5.28 -11.73
N PRO A 99 13.80 6.19 -12.37
CA PRO A 99 14.29 6.97 -13.50
C PRO A 99 15.40 7.98 -13.16
N LEU A 100 15.54 8.34 -11.87
CA LEU A 100 16.63 9.22 -11.42
C LEU A 100 17.95 8.48 -11.19
N VAL A 101 17.84 7.19 -10.82
CA VAL A 101 19.01 6.35 -10.48
C VAL A 101 19.47 5.52 -11.67
N VAL A 102 18.53 5.08 -12.52
CA VAL A 102 18.81 4.21 -13.66
C VAL A 102 18.91 5.05 -14.93
N PRO A 103 20.02 4.99 -15.66
CA PRO A 103 20.20 5.73 -16.92
C PRO A 103 19.11 5.39 -17.95
N ARG A 104 18.69 6.38 -18.73
CA ARG A 104 17.63 6.20 -19.74
C ARG A 104 18.03 5.26 -20.86
N ASP A 105 19.30 5.19 -21.18
CA ASP A 105 19.94 4.32 -22.18
C ASP A 105 20.35 2.95 -21.66
N ALA A 106 20.13 2.69 -20.36
CA ALA A 106 20.44 1.39 -19.76
C ALA A 106 19.67 0.24 -20.46
N SER A 107 20.28 -0.93 -20.48
CA SER A 107 19.66 -2.15 -21.02
C SER A 107 18.38 -2.56 -20.25
N PRO A 108 17.44 -3.25 -20.89
CA PRO A 108 16.20 -3.67 -20.22
C PRO A 108 16.39 -4.42 -18.91
N PRO A 109 17.37 -5.35 -18.77
CA PRO A 109 17.64 -6.01 -17.48
C PRO A 109 18.09 -5.03 -16.39
N VAL A 110 18.93 -4.05 -16.72
CA VAL A 110 19.39 -3.03 -15.76
C VAL A 110 18.24 -2.14 -15.32
N LYS A 111 17.35 -1.73 -16.23
CA LYS A 111 16.12 -0.99 -15.89
C LYS A 111 15.22 -1.78 -14.97
N PHE A 112 15.05 -3.07 -15.24
CA PHE A 112 14.23 -3.95 -14.41
C PHE A 112 14.82 -4.09 -13.00
N LEU A 113 16.10 -4.43 -12.88
CA LEU A 113 16.79 -4.60 -11.59
C LEU A 113 16.85 -3.28 -10.80
N GLY A 114 17.11 -2.17 -11.48
CA GLY A 114 17.10 -0.84 -10.86
C GLY A 114 15.72 -0.46 -10.34
N GLY A 115 14.67 -0.71 -11.11
CA GLY A 115 13.29 -0.49 -10.69
C GLY A 115 12.91 -1.36 -9.49
N LEU A 116 13.30 -2.64 -9.51
CA LEU A 116 13.09 -3.57 -8.42
C LEU A 116 13.82 -3.11 -7.13
N GLY A 117 15.09 -2.74 -7.25
CA GLY A 117 15.88 -2.23 -6.13
C GLY A 117 15.30 -0.95 -5.52
N CYS A 118 14.94 0.03 -6.36
CA CYS A 118 14.29 1.25 -5.90
C CYS A 118 12.94 0.95 -5.21
N GLY A 119 12.12 0.07 -5.78
CA GLY A 119 10.86 -0.36 -5.20
C GLY A 119 11.05 -1.03 -3.83
N ALA A 120 12.06 -1.90 -3.70
CA ALA A 120 12.40 -2.55 -2.44
C ALA A 120 12.85 -1.54 -1.38
N CYS A 121 13.76 -0.62 -1.71
CA CYS A 121 14.21 0.43 -0.78
C CYS A 121 13.06 1.33 -0.33
N CYS A 122 12.20 1.76 -1.24
CA CYS A 122 11.04 2.58 -0.92
C CYS A 122 9.98 1.78 -0.14
N GLY A 123 9.85 0.48 -0.43
CA GLY A 123 9.06 -0.45 0.36
C GLY A 123 9.54 -0.51 1.81
N LEU A 124 10.83 -0.62 2.03
CA LEU A 124 11.45 -0.63 3.36
C LEU A 124 11.24 0.71 4.08
N ALA A 125 11.51 1.83 3.40
CA ALA A 125 11.33 3.17 3.96
C ALA A 125 9.88 3.45 4.41
N THR A 126 8.91 2.81 3.78
CA THR A 126 7.48 2.95 4.11
C THR A 126 6.93 1.84 5.01
N GLN A 127 7.79 0.94 5.51
CA GLN A 127 7.37 -0.22 6.29
C GLN A 127 6.71 0.15 7.61
N LEU A 128 7.20 1.20 8.26
CA LEU A 128 6.58 1.71 9.48
C LEU A 128 5.11 2.11 9.28
N PHE A 129 4.79 2.77 8.16
CA PHE A 129 3.41 3.14 7.83
C PHE A 129 2.54 1.89 7.59
N HIS A 130 3.12 0.87 6.96
CA HIS A 130 2.42 -0.41 6.78
C HIS A 130 2.08 -1.05 8.12
N ASN A 131 3.04 -1.13 9.02
CA ASN A 131 2.85 -1.74 10.34
C ASN A 131 1.87 -0.92 11.21
N ALA A 132 1.91 0.41 11.13
CA ALA A 132 0.95 1.28 11.80
C ALA A 132 -0.49 1.08 11.27
N ALA A 133 -0.65 0.91 9.95
CA ALA A 133 -1.95 0.60 9.36
C ALA A 133 -2.49 -0.74 9.84
N LEU A 134 -1.65 -1.78 9.91
CA LEU A 134 -2.03 -3.09 10.46
C LEU A 134 -2.43 -3.00 11.94
N THR A 135 -1.69 -2.22 12.73
CA THR A 135 -2.01 -2.01 14.16
C THR A 135 -3.37 -1.32 14.32
N ALA A 136 -3.65 -0.29 13.51
CA ALA A 136 -4.96 0.37 13.51
C ALA A 136 -6.10 -0.60 13.18
N GLY A 137 -5.90 -1.46 12.17
CA GLY A 137 -6.88 -2.50 11.81
C GLY A 137 -7.13 -3.49 12.94
N ARG A 138 -6.08 -4.00 13.59
CA ARG A 138 -6.20 -4.92 14.74
C ARG A 138 -6.96 -4.28 15.91
N MET A 139 -6.69 -3.01 16.20
CA MET A 139 -7.38 -2.29 17.26
C MET A 139 -8.88 -2.13 16.95
N ALA A 140 -9.22 -1.79 15.71
CA ALA A 140 -10.60 -1.66 15.28
C ALA A 140 -11.36 -3.01 15.30
N GLU A 141 -10.71 -4.12 14.94
CA GLU A 141 -11.27 -5.47 15.08
C GLU A 141 -11.57 -5.84 16.53
N ALA A 142 -10.69 -5.41 17.43
CA ALA A 142 -10.89 -5.58 18.87
C ALA A 142 -11.94 -4.61 19.47
N GLY A 143 -12.64 -3.84 18.64
CA GLY A 143 -13.64 -2.87 19.08
C GLY A 143 -13.06 -1.62 19.76
N LYS A 144 -11.74 -1.44 19.72
CA LYS A 144 -11.06 -0.30 20.34
C LYS A 144 -10.93 0.84 19.34
N ARG A 145 -11.35 2.03 19.74
CA ARG A 145 -11.07 3.25 18.96
C ARG A 145 -9.61 3.62 19.13
N CYS A 146 -8.96 3.90 18.02
CA CYS A 146 -7.55 4.28 17.98
C CYS A 146 -7.39 5.41 16.96
N THR A 147 -6.77 6.51 17.36
CA THR A 147 -6.41 7.57 16.42
C THR A 147 -5.23 7.14 15.55
N THR A 148 -5.05 7.82 14.43
CA THR A 148 -3.93 7.54 13.51
C THR A 148 -2.57 7.58 14.23
N LEU A 149 -2.34 8.59 15.06
CA LEU A 149 -1.08 8.74 15.81
C LEU A 149 -0.92 7.69 16.91
N GLU A 150 -2.00 7.32 17.59
CA GLU A 150 -1.97 6.25 18.60
C GLU A 150 -1.59 4.91 17.98
N ALA A 151 -2.12 4.57 16.79
CA ALA A 151 -1.74 3.37 16.08
C ALA A 151 -0.23 3.30 15.81
N MET A 152 0.38 4.42 15.39
CA MET A 152 1.81 4.53 15.20
C MET A 152 2.59 4.35 16.51
N ARG A 153 2.16 5.04 17.57
CA ARG A 153 2.80 4.93 18.90
C ARG A 153 2.71 3.51 19.45
N LEU A 154 1.56 2.85 19.31
CA LEU A 154 1.38 1.46 19.71
C LEU A 154 2.26 0.52 18.92
N CYS A 155 2.33 0.69 17.59
CA CYS A 155 3.22 -0.09 16.74
C CYS A 155 4.68 0.02 17.18
N ILE A 156 5.16 1.24 17.45
CA ILE A 156 6.52 1.48 17.93
C ILE A 156 6.72 0.89 19.33
N LYS A 157 5.74 1.01 20.21
CA LYS A 157 5.79 0.43 21.56
C LYS A 157 5.84 -1.09 21.55
N GLU A 158 5.09 -1.74 20.66
CA GLU A 158 5.05 -3.22 20.53
C GLU A 158 6.32 -3.78 19.91
N HIS A 159 6.86 -3.13 18.90
CA HIS A 159 7.94 -3.67 18.08
C HIS A 159 9.30 -2.97 18.28
N GLY A 160 9.33 -1.82 18.97
CA GLY A 160 10.54 -1.02 19.11
C GLY A 160 11.15 -0.64 17.75
N ALA A 161 12.47 -0.72 17.64
CA ALA A 161 13.17 -0.46 16.39
C ALA A 161 12.79 -1.44 15.26
N SER A 162 12.32 -2.65 15.59
CA SER A 162 11.90 -3.63 14.59
C SER A 162 10.64 -3.21 13.83
N ALA A 163 9.87 -2.22 14.31
CA ALA A 163 8.74 -1.65 13.59
C ALA A 163 9.10 -1.14 12.17
N LEU A 164 10.38 -0.83 11.95
CA LEU A 164 10.88 -0.36 10.65
C LEU A 164 11.01 -1.47 9.61
N TYR A 165 11.16 -2.73 10.01
CA TYR A 165 11.42 -3.84 9.09
C TYR A 165 10.59 -5.10 9.34
N VAL A 166 9.92 -5.22 10.50
CA VAL A 166 9.05 -6.37 10.78
C VAL A 166 7.98 -6.50 9.71
N ASN A 167 7.66 -7.72 9.31
CA ASN A 167 6.73 -8.05 8.21
C ASN A 167 7.20 -7.63 6.80
N TYR A 168 8.38 -7.05 6.65
CA TYR A 168 8.89 -6.66 5.33
C TYR A 168 9.03 -7.84 4.35
N PRO A 169 9.54 -9.02 4.75
CA PRO A 169 9.66 -10.18 3.85
C PRO A 169 8.33 -10.68 3.27
N TYR A 170 7.21 -10.39 3.93
CA TYR A 170 5.87 -10.76 3.47
C TYR A 170 5.25 -9.73 2.51
N ARG A 171 5.94 -8.61 2.30
CA ARG A 171 5.48 -7.51 1.46
C ARG A 171 6.17 -7.48 0.09
N VAL A 172 7.40 -7.97 0.01
CA VAL A 172 8.21 -8.08 -1.19
C VAL A 172 8.07 -9.47 -1.78
#